data_7a94b8b9fc10796ae9aaa8601f901d27
#
_entry.id   7a94b8b9fc10796ae9aaa8601f901d27
#
_cell.length_a   1.000
_cell.length_b   1.000
_cell.length_c   1.000
_cell.angle_alpha   90.00
_cell.angle_beta   90.00
_cell.angle_gamma   90.00
#
_symmetry.space_group_name_H-M   'P 1'
#
loop_
_entity.id
_entity.type
_entity.pdbx_description
1 polymer ?
#
loop_
_entity_poly.entity_id
_entity_poly.type
_entity_poly.pdbx_seq_one_letter_code
_entity_poly.pdbx_strand_id
1 'polypeptide(L)'
;MVSVTNQLKFLAPDGKLRLADMLDYEGIIALGKTFPGTKAIKFIEWFTYSPESIDGKSKTKAYALFESSFVDSIEVGTAKSLQQIHAYIFGGLYDFAGQLRTKNIAKGGYRFEYANHLSSTLLFRLFRCTFFG
;
A
#
# COMPACT_ATOMS: atom_id res chain seq x y z
N MET A 1 18.68 -26.31 -6.77
CA MET A 1 18.03 -26.80 -5.54
C MET A 1 17.94 -25.62 -4.60
N VAL A 2 16.77 -25.04 -4.45
CA VAL A 2 16.58 -23.91 -3.54
C VAL A 2 16.70 -24.44 -2.13
N SER A 3 17.74 -24.05 -1.42
CA SER A 3 17.90 -24.39 -0.02
C SER A 3 16.84 -23.62 0.76
N VAL A 4 15.84 -24.33 1.14
CA VAL A 4 14.75 -23.86 1.98
C VAL A 4 15.25 -23.93 3.42
N THR A 5 15.09 -22.95 4.19
CA THR A 5 13.87 -22.52 4.82
C THR A 5 14.06 -22.56 6.31
N ASN A 6 13.99 -21.43 6.87
CA ASN A 6 13.68 -21.31 8.28
C ASN A 6 12.18 -21.55 8.44
N GLN A 7 11.82 -22.60 9.20
CA GLN A 7 10.43 -22.85 9.58
C GLN A 7 10.09 -22.03 10.81
N LEU A 8 8.99 -21.28 10.73
CA LEU A 8 8.44 -20.53 11.86
C LEU A 8 7.09 -21.10 12.29
N LYS A 9 6.90 -21.18 13.60
CA LYS A 9 5.60 -21.48 14.18
C LYS A 9 4.76 -20.21 14.22
N PHE A 10 3.59 -20.20 13.63
CA PHE A 10 2.63 -19.13 13.73
C PHE A 10 1.31 -19.59 14.29
N LEU A 11 0.61 -18.69 14.95
CA LEU A 11 -0.72 -18.95 15.50
C LEU A 11 -1.75 -18.75 14.38
N ALA A 12 -2.41 -19.83 13.99
CA ALA A 12 -3.47 -19.77 12.99
C ALA A 12 -4.78 -19.20 13.60
N PRO A 13 -5.73 -18.70 12.77
CA PRO A 13 -7.00 -18.15 13.24
C PRO A 13 -7.84 -19.11 14.10
N ASP A 14 -7.61 -20.43 13.96
CA ASP A 14 -8.22 -21.49 14.76
C ASP A 14 -7.56 -21.69 16.14
N GLY A 15 -6.59 -20.85 16.51
CA GLY A 15 -5.86 -20.92 17.77
C GLY A 15 -4.77 -21.99 17.83
N LYS A 16 -4.49 -22.71 16.74
CA LYS A 16 -3.47 -23.76 16.70
C LYS A 16 -2.15 -23.23 16.17
N LEU A 17 -1.05 -23.69 16.77
CA LEU A 17 0.30 -23.44 16.25
C LEU A 17 0.57 -24.34 15.03
N ARG A 18 0.90 -23.72 13.92
CA ARG A 18 1.27 -24.39 12.67
C ARG A 18 2.69 -24.00 12.25
N LEU A 19 3.40 -24.91 11.62
CA LEU A 19 4.68 -24.66 10.99
C LEU A 19 4.42 -24.08 9.59
N ALA A 20 5.11 -22.99 9.27
CA ALA A 20 5.14 -22.41 7.92
C ALA A 20 6.58 -22.29 7.44
N ASP A 21 6.79 -22.62 6.19
CA ASP A 21 8.07 -22.41 5.52
C ASP A 21 8.24 -20.93 5.19
N MET A 22 9.40 -20.38 5.57
CA MET A 22 9.76 -19.01 5.28
C MET A 22 10.70 -18.97 4.09
N LEU A 23 10.45 -18.07 3.15
CA LEU A 23 11.32 -17.79 2.04
C LEU A 23 12.02 -16.44 2.25
N ASP A 24 13.31 -16.40 1.97
CA ASP A 24 14.03 -15.14 1.86
C ASP A 24 13.70 -14.43 0.52
N TYR A 25 14.29 -13.26 0.30
CA TYR A 25 14.07 -12.48 -0.91
C TYR A 25 14.39 -13.27 -2.20
N GLU A 26 15.50 -13.99 -2.20
CA GLU A 26 15.92 -14.78 -3.36
C GLU A 26 15.01 -16.00 -3.57
N GLY A 27 14.59 -16.63 -2.49
CA GLY A 27 13.63 -17.73 -2.50
C GLY A 27 12.27 -17.33 -3.08
N ILE A 28 11.79 -16.14 -2.77
CA ILE A 28 10.55 -15.60 -3.34
C ILE A 28 10.70 -15.35 -4.85
N ILE A 29 11.84 -14.80 -5.29
CA ILE A 29 12.12 -14.61 -6.72
C ILE A 29 12.21 -15.95 -7.45
N ALA A 30 12.91 -16.92 -6.85
CA ALA A 30 13.05 -18.26 -7.42
C ALA A 30 11.68 -18.94 -7.55
N LEU A 31 10.84 -18.85 -6.52
CA LEU A 31 9.46 -19.35 -6.57
C LEU A 31 8.64 -18.62 -7.64
N GLY A 32 8.75 -17.31 -7.74
CA GLY A 32 8.07 -16.52 -8.77
C GLY A 32 8.41 -16.96 -10.19
N LYS A 33 9.66 -17.34 -10.44
CA LYS A 33 10.10 -17.87 -11.75
C LYS A 33 9.47 -19.23 -12.13
N THR A 34 8.94 -19.95 -11.16
CA THR A 34 8.25 -21.23 -11.43
C THR A 34 6.81 -21.06 -11.91
N PHE A 35 6.22 -19.88 -11.78
CA PHE A 35 4.87 -19.63 -12.23
C PHE A 35 4.78 -19.65 -13.76
N PRO A 36 3.74 -20.26 -14.34
CA PRO A 36 3.61 -20.34 -15.78
C PRO A 36 3.21 -18.98 -16.39
N GLY A 37 3.82 -18.65 -17.54
CA GLY A 37 3.42 -17.56 -18.40
C GLY A 37 3.80 -16.15 -17.91
N THR A 38 3.09 -15.16 -18.43
CA THR A 38 3.35 -13.74 -18.17
C THR A 38 3.10 -13.30 -16.73
N LYS A 39 2.39 -14.10 -15.93
CA LYS A 39 2.14 -13.81 -14.52
C LYS A 39 3.40 -13.82 -13.68
N ALA A 40 4.34 -14.72 -14.01
CA ALA A 40 5.66 -14.79 -13.36
C ALA A 40 6.44 -13.48 -13.54
N ILE A 41 6.50 -12.97 -14.77
CA ILE A 41 7.21 -11.74 -15.10
C ILE A 41 6.62 -10.57 -14.31
N LYS A 42 5.30 -10.40 -14.35
CA LYS A 42 4.62 -9.33 -13.63
C LYS A 42 4.81 -9.40 -12.11
N PHE A 43 4.81 -10.63 -11.55
CA PHE A 43 5.06 -10.83 -10.12
C PHE A 43 6.50 -10.42 -9.76
N ILE A 44 7.48 -10.88 -10.54
CA ILE A 44 8.89 -10.57 -10.30
C ILE A 44 9.14 -9.07 -10.47
N GLU A 45 8.63 -8.45 -11.52
CA GLU A 45 8.70 -7.00 -11.73
C GLU A 45 8.11 -6.24 -10.54
N TRP A 46 6.92 -6.61 -10.08
CA TRP A 46 6.27 -6.01 -8.93
C TRP A 46 7.09 -6.19 -7.63
N PHE A 47 7.65 -7.38 -7.43
CA PHE A 47 8.42 -7.71 -6.23
C PHE A 47 9.81 -7.04 -6.22
N THR A 48 10.43 -6.89 -7.39
CA THR A 48 11.79 -6.35 -7.58
C THR A 48 11.80 -4.89 -8.02
N TYR A 49 10.79 -4.08 -7.65
CA TYR A 49 10.79 -2.65 -7.99
C TYR A 49 12.13 -2.01 -7.65
N SER A 50 12.74 -1.36 -8.66
CA SER A 50 13.93 -0.57 -8.42
C SER A 50 13.66 0.48 -7.33
N PRO A 51 14.52 0.59 -6.30
CA PRO A 51 14.38 1.62 -5.27
C PRO A 51 14.32 3.05 -5.84
N GLU A 52 14.92 3.25 -7.00
CA GLU A 52 14.95 4.55 -7.70
C GLU A 52 13.67 4.87 -8.47
N SER A 53 12.85 3.86 -8.76
CA SER A 53 11.56 4.08 -9.41
C SER A 53 10.60 4.85 -8.48
N ILE A 54 9.61 5.51 -9.06
CA ILE A 54 8.56 6.21 -8.29
C ILE A 54 7.88 5.24 -7.32
N ASP A 55 7.57 4.03 -7.79
CA ASP A 55 6.94 3.00 -6.97
C ASP A 55 7.87 2.52 -5.84
N GLY A 56 9.16 2.33 -6.12
CA GLY A 56 10.16 1.99 -5.10
C GLY A 56 10.29 3.07 -4.04
N LYS A 57 10.39 4.33 -4.45
CA LYS A 57 10.48 5.49 -3.56
C LYS A 57 9.22 5.66 -2.70
N SER A 58 8.04 5.52 -3.29
CA SER A 58 6.78 5.61 -2.55
C SER A 58 6.61 4.47 -1.56
N LYS A 59 7.03 3.25 -1.91
CA LYS A 59 7.05 2.09 -1.03
C LYS A 59 7.97 2.32 0.18
N THR A 60 9.19 2.79 -0.07
CA THR A 60 10.14 3.12 1.01
C THR A 60 9.58 4.18 1.96
N LYS A 61 8.96 5.23 1.42
CA LYS A 61 8.31 6.25 2.23
C LYS A 61 7.11 5.73 3.01
N ALA A 62 6.33 4.81 2.44
CA ALA A 62 5.23 4.18 3.14
C ALA A 62 5.71 3.38 4.36
N TYR A 63 6.80 2.62 4.25
CA TYR A 63 7.42 1.96 5.41
C TYR A 63 7.93 2.96 6.44
N ALA A 64 8.67 3.98 6.01
CA ALA A 64 9.19 5.01 6.89
C ALA A 64 8.08 5.79 7.62
N LEU A 65 6.90 5.93 7.01
CA LEU A 65 5.73 6.53 7.64
C LEU A 65 5.31 5.76 8.91
N PHE A 66 5.26 4.43 8.83
CA PHE A 66 4.87 3.58 9.97
C PHE A 66 5.94 3.53 11.07
N GLU A 67 7.21 3.66 10.72
CA GLU A 67 8.31 3.67 11.67
C GLU A 67 8.52 5.05 12.32
N SER A 68 7.97 6.10 11.72
CA SER A 68 8.12 7.46 12.22
C SER A 68 7.01 7.84 13.20
N SER A 69 7.35 8.67 14.18
CA SER A 69 6.38 9.29 15.09
C SER A 69 5.39 10.25 14.39
N PHE A 70 5.55 10.46 13.09
CA PHE A 70 4.64 11.30 12.31
C PHE A 70 3.20 10.72 12.29
N VAL A 71 3.08 9.37 12.28
CA VAL A 71 1.77 8.70 12.33
C VAL A 71 0.98 9.10 13.59
N ASP A 72 1.68 9.25 14.72
CA ASP A 72 1.04 9.60 16.00
C ASP A 72 0.49 11.04 16.02
N SER A 73 1.02 11.90 15.13
CA SER A 73 0.58 13.29 14.97
C SER A 73 -0.61 13.47 14.03
N ILE A 74 -1.02 12.42 13.33
CA ILE A 74 -2.10 12.47 12.33
C ILE A 74 -3.46 12.35 13.03
N GLU A 75 -4.32 13.32 12.80
CA GLU A 75 -5.70 13.30 13.30
C GLU A 75 -6.53 12.28 12.52
N VAL A 76 -6.79 11.11 13.16
CA VAL A 76 -7.51 10.00 12.54
C VAL A 76 -8.95 10.40 12.20
N GLY A 77 -9.45 9.93 11.04
CA GLY A 77 -10.85 10.12 10.63
C GLY A 77 -11.14 11.45 9.93
N THR A 78 -10.12 12.21 9.54
CA THR A 78 -10.29 13.47 8.82
C THR A 78 -9.79 13.41 7.37
N ALA A 79 -10.36 14.24 6.48
CA ALA A 79 -9.83 14.40 5.12
C ALA A 79 -8.38 14.94 5.14
N LYS A 80 -8.05 15.75 6.15
CA LYS A 80 -6.71 16.30 6.36
C LYS A 80 -5.69 15.19 6.63
N SER A 81 -6.05 14.16 7.40
CA SER A 81 -5.15 13.02 7.65
C SER A 81 -4.79 12.27 6.37
N LEU A 82 -5.76 12.06 5.47
CA LEU A 82 -5.49 11.44 4.17
C LEU A 82 -4.57 12.30 3.31
N GLN A 83 -4.76 13.61 3.32
CA GLN A 83 -3.89 14.56 2.61
C GLN A 83 -2.47 14.56 3.19
N GLN A 84 -2.32 14.50 4.51
CA GLN A 84 -1.02 14.43 5.19
C GLN A 84 -0.27 13.13 4.83
N ILE A 85 -0.95 11.98 4.88
CA ILE A 85 -0.38 10.69 4.48
C ILE A 85 0.03 10.72 3.00
N HIS A 86 -0.84 11.21 2.13
CA HIS A 86 -0.56 11.32 0.70
C HIS A 86 0.62 12.28 0.44
N ALA A 87 0.68 13.41 1.14
CA ALA A 87 1.80 14.34 1.04
C ALA A 87 3.13 13.72 1.50
N TYR A 88 3.10 12.92 2.58
CA TYR A 88 4.29 12.24 3.08
C TYR A 88 4.83 11.22 2.06
N ILE A 89 3.95 10.34 1.55
CA ILE A 89 4.34 9.26 0.65
C ILE A 89 4.79 9.78 -0.71
N PHE A 90 4.06 10.74 -1.27
CA PHE A 90 4.26 11.22 -2.64
C PHE A 90 4.94 12.59 -2.75
N GLY A 91 5.25 13.24 -1.63
CA GLY A 91 5.98 14.50 -1.61
C GLY A 91 7.36 14.38 -2.26
N GLY A 92 7.67 15.27 -3.19
CA GLY A 92 8.88 15.22 -4.02
C GLY A 92 8.86 14.20 -5.16
N LEU A 93 7.78 13.38 -5.27
CA LEU A 93 7.54 12.49 -6.41
C LEU A 93 6.52 13.08 -7.39
N TYR A 94 5.54 13.81 -6.85
CA TYR A 94 4.50 14.47 -7.63
C TYR A 94 4.17 15.85 -7.05
N ASP A 95 3.92 16.80 -7.92
CA ASP A 95 3.58 18.18 -7.56
C ASP A 95 2.21 18.30 -6.85
N PHE A 96 1.32 17.35 -7.11
CA PHE A 96 -0.02 17.31 -6.49
C PHE A 96 -0.05 16.51 -5.16
N ALA A 97 1.10 16.14 -4.60
CA ALA A 97 1.15 15.39 -3.35
C ALA A 97 0.42 16.12 -2.22
N GLY A 98 -0.52 15.43 -1.55
CA GLY A 98 -1.34 16.01 -0.49
C GLY A 98 -2.50 16.89 -0.95
N GLN A 99 -2.68 17.08 -2.26
CA GLN A 99 -3.77 17.89 -2.79
C GLN A 99 -4.96 17.05 -3.23
N LEU A 100 -6.15 17.60 -3.10
CA LEU A 100 -7.33 17.02 -3.74
C LEU A 100 -7.26 17.30 -5.24
N ARG A 101 -7.61 16.29 -6.04
CA ARG A 101 -7.64 16.46 -7.48
C ARG A 101 -8.68 17.50 -7.91
N THR A 102 -8.35 18.27 -8.92
CA THR A 102 -9.23 19.29 -9.54
C THR A 102 -9.88 18.79 -10.83
N LYS A 103 -9.46 17.63 -11.35
CA LYS A 103 -9.98 17.04 -12.58
C LYS A 103 -10.80 15.79 -12.29
N ASN A 104 -11.86 15.59 -13.07
CA ASN A 104 -12.63 14.34 -13.04
C ASN A 104 -11.81 13.22 -13.68
N ILE A 105 -11.83 12.04 -13.07
CA ILE A 105 -11.12 10.85 -13.54
C ILE A 105 -12.06 9.66 -13.68
N ALA A 106 -11.73 8.79 -14.62
CA ALA A 106 -12.39 7.51 -14.81
C ALA A 106 -11.34 6.43 -15.10
N LYS A 107 -11.61 5.18 -14.74
CA LYS A 107 -10.74 4.05 -15.02
C LYS A 107 -11.58 2.80 -15.30
N GLY A 108 -11.31 2.12 -16.42
CA GLY A 108 -11.97 0.86 -16.76
C GLY A 108 -13.49 0.97 -16.86
N GLY A 109 -14.02 2.10 -17.38
CA GLY A 109 -15.46 2.36 -17.46
C GLY A 109 -16.09 2.85 -16.15
N TYR A 110 -15.37 2.80 -15.03
CA TYR A 110 -15.83 3.33 -13.75
C TYR A 110 -15.47 4.81 -13.63
N ARG A 111 -16.48 5.64 -13.30
CA ARG A 111 -16.30 7.06 -13.01
C ARG A 111 -16.17 7.26 -11.51
N PHE A 112 -15.07 7.91 -11.10
CA PHE A 112 -14.86 8.29 -9.70
C PHE A 112 -15.71 9.52 -9.35
N GLU A 113 -15.84 9.81 -8.06
CA GLU A 113 -16.52 10.99 -7.55
C GLU A 113 -16.08 12.26 -8.29
N TYR A 114 -16.97 13.20 -8.50
CA TYR A 114 -16.63 14.46 -9.14
C TYR A 114 -15.65 15.27 -8.30
N ALA A 115 -14.70 15.91 -8.96
CA ALA A 115 -13.64 16.66 -8.28
C ALA A 115 -14.17 17.79 -7.37
N ASN A 116 -15.24 18.47 -7.81
CA ASN A 116 -15.90 19.53 -7.05
C ASN A 116 -16.68 19.03 -5.81
N HIS A 117 -16.98 17.74 -5.75
CA HIS A 117 -17.69 17.14 -4.60
C HIS A 117 -16.76 16.41 -3.62
N LEU A 118 -15.47 16.27 -3.95
CA LEU A 118 -14.55 15.48 -3.15
C LEU A 118 -14.44 15.94 -1.70
N SER A 119 -14.38 17.24 -1.45
CA SER A 119 -14.26 17.78 -0.11
C SER A 119 -15.48 17.43 0.77
N SER A 120 -16.69 17.60 0.23
CA SER A 120 -17.92 17.29 0.95
C SER A 120 -18.12 15.77 1.11
N THR A 121 -17.80 14.99 0.09
CA THR A 121 -17.94 13.52 0.14
C THR A 121 -16.97 12.90 1.13
N LEU A 122 -15.73 13.38 1.19
CA LEU A 122 -14.75 12.91 2.18
C LEU A 122 -15.18 13.24 3.61
N LEU A 123 -15.65 14.45 3.86
CA LEU A 123 -16.17 14.85 5.17
C LEU A 123 -17.34 13.96 5.59
N PHE A 124 -18.31 13.74 4.70
CA PHE A 124 -19.49 12.94 5.00
C PHE A 124 -19.18 11.47 5.26
N ARG A 125 -18.29 10.86 4.46
CA ARG A 125 -17.91 9.45 4.63
C ARG A 125 -17.08 9.22 5.90
N LEU A 126 -16.18 10.11 6.22
CA LEU A 126 -15.38 10.02 7.44
C LEU A 126 -16.23 10.20 8.69
N PHE A 127 -17.20 11.11 8.65
CA PHE A 127 -18.15 11.31 9.75
C PHE A 127 -18.99 10.05 10.03
N ARG A 128 -19.37 9.33 8.99
CA ARG A 128 -20.12 8.06 9.11
C ARG A 128 -19.29 6.93 9.72
N CYS A 129 -17.99 6.84 9.42
CA CYS A 129 -17.11 5.83 10.00
C CYS A 129 -16.84 6.06 11.50
N THR A 130 -16.87 7.31 11.98
CA THR A 130 -16.59 7.63 13.39
C THR A 130 -17.81 7.49 14.31
N PHE A 131 -19.03 7.54 13.76
CA PHE A 131 -20.27 7.48 14.55
C PHE A 131 -21.01 6.14 14.53
N PHE A 132 -20.65 5.22 13.64
CA PHE A 132 -21.34 3.91 13.48
C PHE A 132 -20.38 2.71 13.50
N GLY A 133 -19.15 2.88 14.02
CA GLY A 133 -18.21 1.79 14.26
C GLY A 133 -18.31 1.21 15.64
#